data_291cb61e0f38ec4ef73cf10faedb279d
#
_entry.id   291cb61e0f38ec4ef73cf10faedb279d
#
_cell.length_a   1.000
_cell.length_b   1.000
_cell.length_c   1.000
_cell.angle_alpha   90.00
_cell.angle_beta   90.00
_cell.angle_gamma   90.00
#
_symmetry.space_group_name_H-M   'P 1'
#
loop_
_entity.id
_entity.type
_entity.pdbx_description
1 polymer ?
#
loop_
_entity_poly.entity_id
_entity_poly.type
_entity_poly.pdbx_seq_one_letter_code
_entity_poly.pdbx_strand_id
1 'polypeptide(L)'
;IMDESRHIKKESLLKSLEQSLGVVTVACKKAGIPRSTYYKWLNEDEAFAVEVRDIENVALDFAESQLHKQISQNNTSATIFYLKTKGKNRGYVERQEITGAEGMPTNFQIEIIGATKTED
;
A
#
# COMPACT_ATOMS: atom_id res chain seq x y z
N ILE A 1 23.66 25.72 -10.05
CA ILE A 1 23.46 25.93 -8.67
C ILE A 1 22.87 24.70 -8.00
N MET A 2 23.29 24.41 -6.79
CA MET A 2 22.95 23.16 -6.13
C MET A 2 21.45 23.00 -5.88
N ASP A 3 20.78 24.06 -5.48
CA ASP A 3 19.36 24.01 -5.22
C ASP A 3 18.56 23.69 -6.48
N GLU A 4 18.96 24.25 -7.58
CA GLU A 4 18.31 24.01 -8.84
C GLU A 4 18.51 22.58 -9.29
N SER A 5 19.72 22.08 -9.15
CA SER A 5 20.03 20.71 -9.52
C SER A 5 19.26 19.72 -8.66
N ARG A 6 19.17 20.00 -7.37
CA ARG A 6 18.42 19.13 -6.45
C ARG A 6 16.93 19.14 -6.79
N HIS A 7 16.41 20.32 -7.14
CA HIS A 7 15.01 20.42 -7.52
C HIS A 7 14.71 19.59 -8.77
N ILE A 8 15.60 19.68 -9.76
CA ILE A 8 15.42 18.91 -10.99
C ILE A 8 15.45 17.42 -10.70
N LYS A 9 16.34 16.98 -9.81
CA LYS A 9 16.42 15.58 -9.45
C LYS A 9 15.17 15.11 -8.72
N LYS A 10 14.63 15.95 -7.84
CA LYS A 10 13.40 15.60 -7.14
C LYS A 10 12.23 15.49 -8.11
N GLU A 11 12.16 16.39 -9.06
CA GLU A 11 11.09 16.35 -10.05
C GLU A 11 11.20 15.11 -10.92
N SER A 12 12.43 14.75 -11.30
CA SER A 12 12.66 13.56 -12.09
C SER A 12 12.24 12.31 -11.32
N LEU A 13 12.56 12.28 -10.03
CA LEU A 13 12.20 11.13 -9.20
C LEU A 13 10.68 11.04 -9.03
N LEU A 14 10.01 12.17 -8.82
CA LEU A 14 8.57 12.18 -8.69
C LEU A 14 7.89 11.68 -9.96
N LYS A 15 8.42 12.08 -11.11
CA LYS A 15 7.87 11.63 -12.38
C LYS A 15 8.06 10.12 -12.53
N SER A 16 9.21 9.61 -12.12
CA SER A 16 9.47 8.17 -12.19
C SER A 16 8.57 7.41 -11.22
N LEU A 17 8.30 7.98 -10.04
CA LEU A 17 7.39 7.38 -9.09
C LEU A 17 5.97 7.29 -9.67
N GLU A 18 5.57 8.36 -10.33
CA GLU A 18 4.26 8.38 -10.96
C GLU A 18 4.14 7.29 -12.02
N GLN A 19 5.18 7.16 -12.84
CA GLN A 19 5.19 6.15 -13.89
C GLN A 19 5.24 4.73 -13.36
N SER A 20 5.85 4.53 -12.20
CA SER A 20 5.96 3.20 -11.61
C SER A 20 4.85 2.92 -10.61
N LEU A 21 3.87 3.79 -10.50
CA LEU A 21 2.74 3.66 -9.58
C LEU A 21 3.22 3.55 -8.14
N GLY A 22 4.22 4.35 -7.80
CA GLY A 22 4.71 4.44 -6.43
C GLY A 22 5.72 3.38 -6.02
N VAL A 23 6.23 2.59 -6.95
CA VAL A 23 7.22 1.58 -6.60
C VAL A 23 8.59 2.24 -6.49
N VAL A 24 9.05 2.39 -5.26
CA VAL A 24 10.24 3.19 -4.96
C VAL A 24 11.49 2.64 -5.63
N THR A 25 11.71 1.35 -5.55
CA THR A 25 12.91 0.74 -6.12
C THR A 25 13.01 0.99 -7.62
N VAL A 26 11.90 0.79 -8.31
CA VAL A 26 11.86 0.99 -9.76
C VAL A 26 12.07 2.47 -10.10
N ALA A 27 11.42 3.35 -9.37
CA ALA A 27 11.51 4.78 -9.62
C ALA A 27 12.92 5.30 -9.38
N CYS A 28 13.55 4.87 -8.29
CA CYS A 28 14.90 5.30 -7.97
C CYS A 28 15.89 4.81 -9.03
N LYS A 29 15.72 3.59 -9.46
CA LYS A 29 16.58 3.03 -10.47
C LYS A 29 16.45 3.80 -11.79
N LYS A 30 15.22 4.10 -12.17
CA LYS A 30 14.94 4.82 -13.39
C LYS A 30 15.47 6.24 -13.36
N ALA A 31 15.35 6.90 -12.22
CA ALA A 31 15.81 8.28 -12.07
C ALA A 31 17.30 8.38 -11.77
N GLY A 32 17.94 7.24 -11.46
CA GLY A 32 19.36 7.25 -11.12
C GLY A 32 19.63 7.87 -9.75
N ILE A 33 18.72 7.71 -8.82
CA ILE A 33 18.82 8.28 -7.47
C ILE A 33 18.81 7.15 -6.45
N PRO A 34 19.76 7.15 -5.50
CA PRO A 34 19.78 6.09 -4.49
C PRO A 34 18.54 6.13 -3.61
N ARG A 35 18.10 4.97 -3.15
CA ARG A 35 16.95 4.90 -2.26
C ARG A 35 17.17 5.69 -0.98
N SER A 36 18.41 5.70 -0.48
CA SER A 36 18.73 6.46 0.72
C SER A 36 18.45 7.95 0.52
N THR A 37 18.72 8.46 -0.67
CA THR A 37 18.44 9.86 -0.98
C THR A 37 16.94 10.11 -1.01
N TYR A 38 16.19 9.18 -1.56
CA TYR A 38 14.73 9.29 -1.59
C TYR A 38 14.18 9.41 -0.16
N TYR A 39 14.62 8.53 0.75
CA TYR A 39 14.11 8.55 2.12
C TYR A 39 14.59 9.78 2.88
N LYS A 40 15.79 10.27 2.57
CA LYS A 40 16.26 11.50 3.16
C LYS A 40 15.36 12.68 2.77
N TRP A 41 15.07 12.79 1.49
CA TRP A 41 14.19 13.86 1.01
C TRP A 41 12.78 13.73 1.58
N LEU A 42 12.31 12.50 1.71
CA LEU A 42 10.98 12.25 2.25
C LEU A 42 10.88 12.77 3.68
N ASN A 43 11.95 12.63 4.46
CA ASN A 43 11.97 13.09 5.83
C ASN A 43 12.22 14.59 5.97
N GLU A 44 12.97 15.17 5.06
CA GLU A 44 13.41 16.54 5.21
C GLU A 44 12.59 17.56 4.42
N ASP A 45 11.92 17.13 3.38
CA ASP A 45 11.22 18.06 2.48
C ASP A 45 9.74 17.73 2.51
N GLU A 46 9.00 18.56 3.21
CA GLU A 46 7.58 18.31 3.38
C GLU A 46 6.81 18.41 2.06
N ALA A 47 7.18 19.32 1.20
CA ALA A 47 6.53 19.44 -0.10
C ALA A 47 6.75 18.18 -0.94
N PHE A 48 7.96 17.63 -0.87
CA PHE A 48 8.26 16.38 -1.57
C PHE A 48 7.41 15.24 -0.99
N ALA A 49 7.29 15.17 0.33
CA ALA A 49 6.51 14.14 0.99
C ALA A 49 5.03 14.20 0.61
N VAL A 50 4.50 15.41 0.49
CA VAL A 50 3.11 15.59 0.08
C VAL A 50 2.90 15.07 -1.34
N GLU A 51 3.82 15.39 -2.24
CA GLU A 51 3.68 14.92 -3.61
C GLU A 51 3.82 13.42 -3.73
N VAL A 52 4.70 12.83 -2.92
CA VAL A 52 4.83 11.38 -2.89
C VAL A 52 3.51 10.74 -2.42
N ARG A 53 2.91 11.32 -1.40
CA ARG A 53 1.66 10.82 -0.87
C ARG A 53 0.55 10.89 -1.91
N ASP A 54 0.51 11.99 -2.67
CA ASP A 54 -0.47 12.14 -3.73
C ASP A 54 -0.29 11.06 -4.80
N ILE A 55 0.95 10.78 -5.15
CA ILE A 55 1.24 9.74 -6.14
C ILE A 55 0.79 8.38 -5.62
N GLU A 56 1.03 8.11 -4.34
CA GLU A 56 0.61 6.85 -3.73
C GLU A 56 -0.91 6.73 -3.74
N ASN A 57 -1.60 7.83 -3.49
CA ASN A 57 -3.06 7.80 -3.50
C ASN A 57 -3.60 7.53 -4.90
N VAL A 58 -3.00 8.13 -5.90
CA VAL A 58 -3.42 7.88 -7.28
C VAL A 58 -3.18 6.42 -7.65
N ALA A 59 -2.04 5.87 -7.24
CA ALA A 59 -1.73 4.47 -7.50
C ALA A 59 -2.75 3.55 -6.81
N LEU A 60 -3.12 3.90 -5.59
CA LEU A 60 -4.10 3.12 -4.86
C LEU A 60 -5.48 3.21 -5.51
N ASP A 61 -5.86 4.39 -5.96
CA ASP A 61 -7.12 4.58 -6.69
C ASP A 61 -7.15 3.70 -7.93
N PHE A 62 -6.03 3.64 -8.64
CA PHE A 62 -5.95 2.82 -9.83
C PHE A 62 -6.16 1.34 -9.47
N ALA A 63 -5.48 0.87 -8.42
CA ALA A 63 -5.63 -0.52 -7.99
C ALA A 63 -7.07 -0.81 -7.59
N GLU A 64 -7.71 0.12 -6.91
CA GLU A 64 -9.10 -0.05 -6.51
C GLU A 64 -10.02 -0.17 -7.73
N SER A 65 -9.74 0.64 -8.75
CA SER A 65 -10.56 0.56 -9.96
C SER A 65 -10.41 -0.79 -10.65
N GLN A 66 -9.20 -1.37 -10.60
CA GLN A 66 -8.97 -2.69 -11.17
C GLN A 66 -9.70 -3.77 -10.37
N LEU A 67 -9.72 -3.61 -9.06
CA LEU A 67 -10.44 -4.54 -8.19
C LEU A 67 -11.93 -4.52 -8.52
N HIS A 68 -12.52 -3.35 -8.63
CA HIS A 68 -13.94 -3.22 -8.97
C HIS A 68 -14.23 -3.82 -10.33
N LYS A 69 -13.34 -3.63 -11.28
CA LYS A 69 -13.50 -4.19 -12.59
C LYS A 69 -13.52 -5.72 -12.53
N GLN A 70 -12.61 -6.29 -11.74
CA GLN A 70 -12.55 -7.74 -11.60
C GLN A 70 -13.79 -8.28 -10.92
N ILE A 71 -14.32 -7.55 -9.94
CA ILE A 71 -15.55 -7.97 -9.28
C ILE A 71 -16.70 -8.01 -10.28
N SER A 72 -16.79 -7.00 -11.14
CA SER A 72 -17.84 -6.95 -12.14
C SER A 72 -17.69 -8.05 -13.18
N GLN A 73 -16.51 -8.63 -13.30
CA GLN A 73 -16.25 -9.73 -14.21
C GLN A 73 -16.37 -11.09 -13.52
N ASN A 74 -17.02 -11.12 -12.37
CA ASN A 74 -17.29 -12.35 -11.62
C ASN A 74 -16.03 -13.03 -11.09
N ASN A 75 -15.04 -12.25 -10.70
CA ASN A 75 -13.84 -12.80 -10.11
C ASN A 75 -14.12 -13.06 -8.62
N THR A 76 -14.20 -14.32 -8.26
CA THR A 76 -14.54 -14.71 -6.89
C THR A 76 -13.51 -14.22 -5.87
N SER A 77 -12.23 -14.36 -6.20
CA SER A 77 -11.17 -13.93 -5.29
C SER A 77 -11.25 -12.44 -5.01
N ALA A 78 -11.51 -11.66 -6.06
CA ALA A 78 -11.62 -10.21 -5.90
C ALA A 78 -12.81 -9.84 -5.03
N THR A 79 -13.93 -10.54 -5.21
CA THR A 79 -15.14 -10.28 -4.43
C THR A 79 -14.90 -10.62 -2.97
N ILE A 80 -14.27 -11.75 -2.70
CA ILE A 80 -13.97 -12.16 -1.34
C ILE A 80 -13.02 -11.17 -0.68
N PHE A 81 -12.00 -10.76 -1.41
CA PHE A 81 -11.03 -9.79 -0.89
C PHE A 81 -11.72 -8.47 -0.53
N TYR A 82 -12.59 -8.00 -1.40
CA TYR A 82 -13.30 -6.76 -1.15
C TYR A 82 -14.15 -6.86 0.12
N LEU A 83 -14.87 -7.97 0.27
CA LEU A 83 -15.70 -8.16 1.44
C LEU A 83 -14.89 -8.26 2.72
N LYS A 84 -13.73 -8.92 2.66
CA LYS A 84 -12.87 -9.04 3.84
C LYS A 84 -12.30 -7.69 4.28
N THR A 85 -12.06 -6.80 3.34
CA THR A 85 -11.42 -5.53 3.66
C THR A 85 -12.43 -4.41 3.89
N LYS A 86 -13.37 -4.24 2.99
CA LYS A 86 -14.33 -3.16 3.08
C LYS A 86 -15.63 -3.57 3.74
N GLY A 87 -15.89 -4.84 3.82
CA GLY A 87 -17.13 -5.35 4.38
C GLY A 87 -17.08 -5.69 5.86
N LYS A 88 -15.98 -5.39 6.54
CA LYS A 88 -15.84 -5.73 7.96
C LYS A 88 -16.96 -5.19 8.80
N ASN A 89 -17.38 -3.97 8.52
CA ASN A 89 -18.43 -3.32 9.31
C ASN A 89 -19.76 -4.06 9.22
N ARG A 90 -19.90 -4.88 8.18
CA ARG A 90 -21.13 -5.65 7.99
C ARG A 90 -20.93 -7.11 8.39
N GLY A 91 -19.82 -7.42 9.07
CA GLY A 91 -19.60 -8.75 9.61
C GLY A 91 -18.74 -9.67 8.76
N TYR A 92 -18.22 -9.19 7.63
CA TYR A 92 -17.39 -10.05 6.79
C TYR A 92 -15.96 -10.05 7.30
N VAL A 93 -15.70 -10.92 8.25
CA VAL A 93 -14.36 -11.06 8.82
C VAL A 93 -13.94 -12.49 8.70
N GLU A 94 -12.65 -12.70 8.62
CA GLU A 94 -12.09 -14.04 8.56
C GLU A 94 -11.34 -14.30 9.85
N ARG A 95 -11.60 -15.44 10.45
CA ARG A 95 -11.01 -15.78 11.72
C ARG A 95 -10.42 -17.17 11.66
N GLN A 96 -9.25 -17.32 12.21
CA GLN A 96 -8.58 -18.59 12.20
C GLN A 96 -8.36 -19.06 13.63
N GLU A 97 -8.72 -20.29 13.89
CA GLU A 97 -8.55 -20.88 15.21
C GLU A 97 -7.53 -21.99 15.13
N ILE A 98 -6.56 -21.97 16.03
CA ILE A 98 -5.55 -23.00 16.08
C ILE A 98 -5.81 -23.88 17.29
N THR A 99 -5.96 -25.19 17.07
CA THR A 99 -6.18 -26.11 18.17
C THR A 99 -4.87 -26.76 18.54
N GLY A 100 -4.78 -27.14 19.80
CA GLY A 100 -3.59 -27.80 20.29
C GLY A 100 -3.63 -29.29 20.06
N ALA A 101 -2.74 -30.00 20.72
CA ALA A 101 -2.64 -31.45 20.60
C ALA A 101 -3.97 -32.11 20.94
N GLU A 102 -4.29 -33.16 20.21
CA GLU A 102 -5.51 -33.93 20.46
C GLU A 102 -6.78 -33.11 20.24
N GLY A 103 -6.71 -32.08 19.43
CA GLY A 103 -7.89 -31.28 19.15
C GLY A 103 -8.29 -30.31 20.23
N MET A 104 -7.50 -30.20 21.28
CA MET A 104 -7.79 -29.24 22.33
C MET A 104 -7.56 -27.82 21.84
N PRO A 105 -8.38 -26.88 22.25
CA PRO A 105 -8.15 -25.51 21.82
C PRO A 105 -6.87 -24.94 22.42
N THR A 106 -6.18 -24.14 21.66
CA THR A 106 -5.07 -23.37 22.21
C THR A 106 -5.71 -22.07 22.66
N ASN A 107 -4.99 -21.24 23.29
CA ASN A 107 -5.53 -19.94 23.68
C ASN A 107 -5.22 -18.90 22.64
N PHE A 108 -5.08 -19.32 21.41
CA PHE A 108 -4.56 -18.47 20.37
C PHE A 108 -5.54 -18.34 19.23
N GLN A 109 -5.87 -17.14 18.89
CA GLN A 109 -6.84 -16.88 17.84
C GLN A 109 -6.31 -15.76 16.98
N ILE A 110 -6.31 -15.93 15.66
CA ILE A 110 -5.79 -14.95 14.73
C ILE A 110 -6.90 -14.41 13.88
N GLU A 111 -6.99 -13.11 13.81
CA GLU A 111 -7.89 -12.47 12.85
C GLU A 111 -7.09 -12.12 11.62
N ILE A 112 -7.52 -12.65 10.50
CA ILE A 112 -6.79 -12.45 9.28
C ILE A 112 -6.95 -11.07 8.71
N ILE A 113 -8.00 -10.38 9.02
CA ILE A 113 -8.22 -9.12 8.52
C ILE A 113 -7.66 -8.11 9.33
N GLY A 114 -7.00 -7.55 8.96
CA GLY A 114 -6.59 -6.60 9.52
C GLY A 114 -6.49 -6.02 10.54
N ALA A 115 -6.10 -5.50 10.55
CA ALA A 115 -5.71 -4.73 11.00
C ALA A 115 -6.10 -4.09 12.10
N THR A 116 -6.24 -3.87 12.49
CA THR A 116 -6.64 -3.13 13.17
C THR A 116 -7.27 -3.28 14.25
N LYS A 117 -7.22 -3.50 14.78
CA LYS A 117 -7.79 -3.66 15.63
C LYS A 117 -7.93 -2.80 16.52
N THR A 118 -8.08 -2.35 16.88
CA THR A 118 -8.26 -1.59 17.54
C THR A 118 -8.83 -1.46 18.50
N GLU A 119 -8.98 -1.34 18.86
CA GLU A 119 -9.46 -1.18 19.50
C GLU A 119 -10.11 -1.08 20.13
N ASP A 120 -10.21 -0.98 20.54
CA ASP A 120 -10.85 -0.81 20.97
C ASP A 120 -11.04 -0.70 21.59
#